data_a29388897a67f0226de98e6eea8838c9
#
_entry.id   a29388897a67f0226de98e6eea8838c9
#
_cell.length_a   1.000
_cell.length_b   1.000
_cell.length_c   1.000
_cell.angle_alpha   90.00
_cell.angle_beta   90.00
_cell.angle_gamma   90.00
#
_symmetry.space_group_name_H-M   'P 1'
#
loop_
_entity.id
_entity.type
_entity.pdbx_description
1 polymer ?
#
loop_
_entity_poly.entity_id
_entity_poly.type
_entity_poly.pdbx_seq_one_letter_code
_entity_poly.pdbx_strand_id
1 'polypeptide(L)'
;MTSRRQSHEPPDVIARRGWRYHHLGIPTNIPRADETYLARFGLYVSGFSTSPYGIEWMRFEESSPLHPLIKSLPHVAFEVDDLDSALIGQEVISPPGSPSDGVRAAMIVVDGAPVELISFRTAGG
;
A
#
# COMPACT_ATOMS: atom_id res chain seq x y z
N MET A 1 26.13 -4.71 -8.26
CA MET A 1 25.96 -3.31 -8.71
C MET A 1 24.66 -3.16 -9.44
N THR A 2 23.91 -2.10 -9.13
CA THR A 2 22.61 -1.86 -9.75
C THR A 2 22.78 -1.10 -11.05
N SER A 3 22.22 -1.62 -12.14
CA SER A 3 22.21 -0.91 -13.41
C SER A 3 21.25 0.29 -13.33
N ARG A 4 21.68 1.38 -13.93
CA ARG A 4 20.84 2.57 -14.03
C ARG A 4 20.01 2.51 -15.30
N ARG A 5 18.71 2.66 -15.17
CA ARG A 5 17.82 2.75 -16.33
C ARG A 5 18.02 4.09 -17.03
N GLN A 6 17.69 4.11 -18.33
CA GLN A 6 17.56 5.37 -19.05
C GLN A 6 16.37 6.15 -18.47
N SER A 7 16.37 7.47 -18.67
CA SER A 7 15.38 8.35 -18.04
C SER A 7 13.93 8.06 -18.47
N HIS A 8 13.74 7.39 -19.60
CA HIS A 8 12.41 7.09 -20.14
C HIS A 8 11.99 5.64 -19.90
N GLU A 9 12.85 4.82 -19.30
CA GLU A 9 12.56 3.39 -19.10
C GLU A 9 11.83 3.16 -17.79
N PRO A 10 10.66 2.51 -17.81
CA PRO A 10 9.97 2.16 -16.56
C PRO A 10 10.73 1.06 -15.82
N PRO A 11 10.49 0.91 -14.51
CA PRO A 11 11.08 -0.20 -13.77
C PRO A 11 10.49 -1.53 -14.22
N ASP A 12 11.33 -2.56 -14.33
CA ASP A 12 10.89 -3.89 -14.76
C ASP A 12 10.79 -4.89 -13.60
N VAL A 13 11.31 -4.54 -12.43
CA VAL A 13 11.34 -5.47 -11.30
C VAL A 13 9.93 -5.86 -10.86
N ILE A 14 8.98 -4.95 -11.00
CA ILE A 14 7.59 -5.20 -10.62
C ILE A 14 7.01 -6.30 -11.51
N ALA A 15 7.19 -6.17 -12.82
CA ALA A 15 6.72 -7.17 -13.77
C ALA A 15 7.45 -8.50 -13.58
N ARG A 16 8.78 -8.45 -13.34
CA ARG A 16 9.57 -9.67 -13.13
C ARG A 16 9.14 -10.45 -11.90
N ARG A 17 8.66 -9.74 -10.86
CA ARG A 17 8.16 -10.39 -9.64
C ARG A 17 6.69 -10.79 -9.77
N GLY A 18 6.01 -10.43 -10.85
CA GLY A 18 4.60 -10.70 -11.03
C GLY A 18 3.71 -9.82 -10.17
N TRP A 19 4.22 -8.68 -9.71
CA TRP A 19 3.44 -7.73 -8.93
C TRP A 19 2.59 -6.87 -9.88
N ARG A 20 1.45 -6.41 -9.37
CA ARG A 20 0.51 -5.60 -10.15
C ARG A 20 0.15 -4.35 -9.39
N TYR A 21 0.16 -3.20 -10.05
CA TYR A 21 -0.28 -1.96 -9.41
C TYR A 21 -1.71 -2.10 -8.91
N HIS A 22 -1.95 -1.66 -7.68
CA HIS A 22 -3.28 -1.70 -7.09
C HIS A 22 -3.80 -0.30 -6.81
N HIS A 23 -3.07 0.50 -6.03
CA HIS A 23 -3.52 1.85 -5.72
C HIS A 23 -2.36 2.73 -5.28
N LEU A 24 -2.66 4.03 -5.19
CA LEU A 24 -1.75 5.03 -4.64
C LEU A 24 -2.45 5.66 -3.44
N GLY A 25 -1.91 5.47 -2.24
CA GLY A 25 -2.43 6.07 -1.01
C GLY A 25 -1.79 7.41 -0.76
N ILE A 26 -2.62 8.43 -0.51
CA ILE A 26 -2.14 9.81 -0.30
C ILE A 26 -2.67 10.32 1.03
N PRO A 27 -1.80 10.66 1.98
CA PRO A 27 -2.24 11.28 3.24
C PRO A 27 -2.87 12.63 2.98
N THR A 28 -3.93 12.94 3.74
CA THR A 28 -4.61 14.22 3.65
C THR A 28 -5.15 14.61 5.02
N ASN A 29 -5.34 15.91 5.24
CA ASN A 29 -6.02 16.42 6.42
C ASN A 29 -7.44 16.89 6.09
N ILE A 30 -7.87 16.73 4.85
CA ILE A 30 -9.16 17.26 4.39
C ILE A 30 -10.20 16.15 4.45
N PRO A 31 -11.26 16.30 5.26
CA PRO A 31 -12.36 15.33 5.28
C PRO A 31 -13.07 15.25 3.93
N ARG A 32 -13.51 14.05 3.57
CA ARG A 32 -14.27 13.81 2.34
C ARG A 32 -15.59 13.14 2.69
N ALA A 33 -16.58 13.35 1.82
CA ALA A 33 -17.95 12.87 2.10
C ALA A 33 -18.09 11.36 2.08
N ASP A 34 -17.19 10.68 1.35
CA ASP A 34 -17.26 9.24 1.09
C ASP A 34 -16.29 8.41 1.95
N GLU A 35 -15.90 8.95 3.10
CA GLU A 35 -14.91 8.26 3.96
C GLU A 35 -15.47 7.00 4.61
N THR A 36 -14.63 5.98 4.70
CA THR A 36 -14.85 4.79 5.51
C THR A 36 -13.83 4.79 6.64
N TYR A 37 -14.30 4.62 7.88
CA TYR A 37 -13.41 4.63 9.03
C TYR A 37 -12.87 3.21 9.29
N LEU A 38 -11.56 3.10 9.41
CA LEU A 38 -10.86 1.88 9.76
C LEU A 38 -10.36 2.01 11.19
N ALA A 39 -11.20 1.64 12.14
CA ALA A 39 -10.95 1.87 13.58
C ALA A 39 -9.65 1.23 14.05
N ARG A 40 -9.33 0.05 13.52
CA ARG A 40 -8.14 -0.70 13.90
C ARG A 40 -6.86 0.06 13.60
N PHE A 41 -6.87 0.87 12.54
CA PHE A 41 -5.70 1.61 12.10
C PHE A 41 -5.79 3.11 12.38
N GLY A 42 -6.90 3.58 12.91
CA GLY A 42 -7.08 4.98 13.23
C GLY A 42 -7.03 5.90 12.03
N LEU A 43 -7.73 5.53 10.94
CA LEU A 43 -7.76 6.38 9.76
C LEU A 43 -9.08 6.25 9.01
N TYR A 44 -9.33 7.28 8.19
CA TYR A 44 -10.45 7.33 7.24
C TYR A 44 -9.88 7.19 5.84
N VAL A 45 -10.48 6.32 5.01
CA VAL A 45 -10.08 6.13 3.62
C VAL A 45 -11.22 6.49 2.69
N SER A 46 -10.88 6.99 1.50
CA SER A 46 -11.89 7.41 0.53
C SER A 46 -11.30 7.48 -0.88
N GLY A 47 -12.19 7.44 -1.87
CA GLY A 47 -11.85 7.75 -3.25
C GLY A 47 -11.43 6.58 -4.12
N PHE A 48 -10.96 5.48 -3.55
CA PHE A 48 -10.42 4.37 -4.35
C PHE A 48 -11.43 3.82 -5.34
N SER A 49 -12.66 3.58 -4.89
CA SER A 49 -13.67 2.91 -5.71
C SER A 49 -14.17 3.75 -6.88
N THR A 50 -13.95 5.06 -6.85
CA THR A 50 -14.38 5.97 -7.90
C THR A 50 -13.22 6.56 -8.70
N SER A 51 -11.98 6.27 -8.32
CA SER A 51 -10.81 6.81 -9.01
C SER A 51 -10.39 5.88 -10.16
N PRO A 52 -10.34 6.37 -11.40
CA PRO A 52 -9.88 5.54 -12.52
C PRO A 52 -8.40 5.21 -12.43
N TYR A 53 -7.65 5.90 -11.57
CA TYR A 53 -6.21 5.66 -11.39
C TYR A 53 -5.88 4.98 -10.07
N GLY A 54 -6.90 4.61 -9.27
CA GLY A 54 -6.67 3.94 -8.00
C GLY A 54 -6.14 4.85 -6.90
N ILE A 55 -6.51 6.11 -6.91
CA ILE A 55 -6.09 7.04 -5.86
C ILE A 55 -6.97 6.85 -4.63
N GLU A 56 -6.33 6.62 -3.48
CA GLU A 56 -7.00 6.47 -2.20
C GLU A 56 -6.50 7.54 -1.25
N TRP A 57 -7.42 8.36 -0.73
CA TRP A 57 -7.11 9.38 0.24
C TRP A 57 -7.16 8.80 1.64
N MET A 58 -6.17 9.14 2.47
CA MET A 58 -6.01 8.58 3.80
C MET A 58 -5.90 9.72 4.81
N ARG A 59 -6.94 9.85 5.64
CA ARG A 59 -6.96 10.89 6.68
C ARG A 59 -6.75 10.22 8.03
N PHE A 60 -5.56 10.37 8.57
CA PHE A 60 -5.16 9.71 9.81
C PHE A 60 -5.60 10.48 11.03
N GLU A 61 -6.07 9.77 12.05
CA GLU A 61 -6.20 10.34 13.37
C GLU A 61 -4.82 10.54 13.96
N GLU A 62 -4.67 11.55 14.82
CA GLU A 62 -3.40 11.82 15.49
C GLU A 62 -2.94 10.61 16.30
N SER A 63 -3.88 9.89 16.90
CA SER A 63 -3.61 8.71 17.70
C SER A 63 -3.38 7.43 16.90
N SER A 64 -3.43 7.49 15.57
CA SER A 64 -3.23 6.30 14.74
C SER A 64 -1.91 5.61 15.08
N PRO A 65 -1.93 4.29 15.31
CA PRO A 65 -0.72 3.55 15.71
C PRO A 65 0.22 3.23 14.54
N LEU A 66 -0.13 3.63 13.32
CA LEU A 66 0.66 3.28 12.16
C LEU A 66 2.00 4.02 12.16
N HIS A 67 2.96 3.45 11.44
CA HIS A 67 4.31 4.00 11.36
C HIS A 67 4.27 5.44 10.80
N PRO A 68 5.12 6.34 11.33
CA PRO A 68 5.12 7.74 10.88
C PRO A 68 5.28 7.93 9.38
N LEU A 69 6.04 7.09 8.70
CA LEU A 69 6.20 7.20 7.25
C LEU A 69 4.88 6.94 6.53
N ILE A 70 4.07 6.01 7.02
CA ILE A 70 2.77 5.70 6.43
C ILE A 70 1.83 6.89 6.59
N LYS A 71 1.93 7.60 7.71
CA LYS A 71 1.05 8.72 8.04
C LYS A 71 1.43 10.00 7.32
N SER A 72 2.67 10.11 6.84
CA SER A 72 3.20 11.36 6.31
C SER A 72 3.51 11.36 4.82
N LEU A 73 3.76 10.19 4.22
CA LEU A 73 4.16 10.10 2.82
C LEU A 73 3.14 9.31 2.01
N PRO A 74 2.97 9.64 0.73
CA PRO A 74 2.21 8.76 -0.16
C PRO A 74 2.87 7.39 -0.25
N HIS A 75 2.06 6.37 -0.51
CA HIS A 75 2.59 5.02 -0.75
C HIS A 75 1.94 4.44 -1.99
N VAL A 76 2.74 3.69 -2.77
CA VAL A 76 2.20 2.88 -3.85
C VAL A 76 1.93 1.48 -3.31
N ALA A 77 0.83 0.88 -3.75
CA ALA A 77 0.45 -0.46 -3.35
C ALA A 77 0.47 -1.40 -4.54
N PHE A 78 1.04 -2.58 -4.34
CA PHE A 78 1.09 -3.63 -5.36
C PHE A 78 0.37 -4.86 -4.85
N GLU A 79 -0.44 -5.45 -5.72
CA GLU A 79 -1.01 -6.76 -5.47
C GLU A 79 0.05 -7.82 -5.74
N VAL A 80 0.19 -8.77 -4.79
CA VAL A 80 1.13 -9.87 -4.89
C VAL A 80 0.37 -11.17 -4.70
N ASP A 81 0.86 -12.26 -5.28
CA ASP A 81 0.20 -13.55 -5.15
C ASP A 81 0.45 -14.18 -3.78
N ASP A 82 1.67 -14.05 -3.27
CA ASP A 82 2.08 -14.63 -2.00
C ASP A 82 2.78 -13.56 -1.17
N LEU A 83 2.06 -13.03 -0.17
CA LEU A 83 2.58 -11.94 0.64
C LEU A 83 3.82 -12.36 1.43
N ASP A 84 3.83 -13.56 2.01
CA ASP A 84 4.96 -13.99 2.82
C ASP A 84 6.23 -14.08 1.98
N SER A 85 6.13 -14.64 0.77
CA SER A 85 7.27 -14.70 -0.14
C SER A 85 7.73 -13.31 -0.57
N ALA A 86 6.78 -12.41 -0.83
CA ALA A 86 7.11 -11.05 -1.28
C ALA A 86 7.84 -10.26 -0.21
N LEU A 87 7.65 -10.59 1.06
CA LEU A 87 8.29 -9.88 2.17
C LEU A 87 9.72 -10.35 2.46
N ILE A 88 10.16 -11.46 1.89
CA ILE A 88 11.50 -11.98 2.14
C ILE A 88 12.54 -10.94 1.69
N GLY A 89 13.45 -10.59 2.61
CA GLY A 89 14.51 -9.61 2.31
C GLY A 89 14.07 -8.16 2.36
N GLN A 90 12.82 -7.88 2.68
CA GLN A 90 12.32 -6.51 2.76
C GLN A 90 12.40 -5.96 4.17
N GLU A 91 12.52 -4.64 4.27
CA GLU A 91 12.42 -3.96 5.55
C GLU A 91 10.94 -3.66 5.82
N VAL A 92 10.35 -4.39 6.78
CA VAL A 92 8.91 -4.31 7.06
C VAL A 92 8.69 -3.25 8.14
N ILE A 93 7.82 -2.28 7.85
CA ILE A 93 7.45 -1.22 8.80
C ILE A 93 6.03 -1.37 9.33
N SER A 94 5.23 -2.24 8.72
CA SER A 94 3.94 -2.64 9.27
C SER A 94 3.75 -4.12 8.91
N PRO A 95 3.68 -5.00 9.92
CA PRO A 95 3.62 -6.45 9.67
C PRO A 95 2.30 -6.84 9.00
N PRO A 96 2.23 -8.06 8.45
CA PRO A 96 1.00 -8.51 7.79
C PRO A 96 -0.20 -8.43 8.70
N GLY A 97 -1.28 -7.88 8.18
CA GLY A 97 -2.57 -7.78 8.84
C GLY A 97 -3.68 -7.86 7.84
N SER A 98 -4.92 -7.93 8.32
CA SER A 98 -6.09 -8.02 7.46
C SER A 98 -6.94 -6.76 7.62
N PRO A 99 -6.83 -5.81 6.70
CA PRO A 99 -7.67 -4.60 6.75
C PRO A 99 -9.14 -4.93 6.51
N SER A 100 -9.42 -6.00 5.78
CA SER A 100 -10.78 -6.51 5.61
C SER A 100 -10.71 -8.01 5.38
N ASP A 101 -11.88 -8.65 5.39
CA ASP A 101 -11.98 -10.10 5.22
C ASP A 101 -11.43 -10.52 3.86
N GLY A 102 -10.59 -11.54 3.85
CA GLY A 102 -9.99 -12.05 2.62
C GLY A 102 -8.83 -11.23 2.08
N VAL A 103 -8.41 -10.20 2.79
CA VAL A 103 -7.32 -9.32 2.38
C VAL A 103 -6.20 -9.37 3.41
N ARG A 104 -4.96 -9.52 2.95
CA ARG A 104 -3.77 -9.39 3.79
C ARG A 104 -2.88 -8.31 3.21
N ALA A 105 -2.34 -7.46 4.04
CA ALA A 105 -1.47 -6.38 3.60
C ALA A 105 -0.34 -6.16 4.59
N ALA A 106 0.77 -5.67 4.09
CA ALA A 106 1.92 -5.26 4.88
C ALA A 106 2.55 -4.04 4.24
N MET A 107 3.31 -3.30 5.02
CA MET A 107 4.05 -2.14 4.51
C MET A 107 5.54 -2.39 4.64
N ILE A 108 6.27 -2.12 3.58
CA ILE A 108 7.73 -2.13 3.57
C ILE A 108 8.23 -0.72 3.31
N VAL A 109 9.50 -0.49 3.56
CA VAL A 109 10.16 0.77 3.20
C VAL A 109 11.28 0.50 2.22
N VAL A 110 11.31 1.28 1.13
CA VAL A 110 12.32 1.16 0.07
C VAL A 110 12.86 2.56 -0.18
N ASP A 111 14.15 2.76 0.05
CA ASP A 111 14.79 4.08 -0.11
C ASP A 111 14.05 5.20 0.63
N GLY A 112 13.54 4.89 1.83
CA GLY A 112 12.82 5.87 2.64
C GLY A 112 11.35 6.05 2.26
N ALA A 113 10.87 5.36 1.24
CA ALA A 113 9.47 5.47 0.79
C ALA A 113 8.65 4.26 1.24
N PRO A 114 7.44 4.47 1.76
CA PRO A 114 6.58 3.33 2.12
C PRO A 114 5.97 2.72 0.86
N VAL A 115 5.91 1.39 0.85
CA VAL A 115 5.29 0.61 -0.22
C VAL A 115 4.41 -0.44 0.41
N GLU A 116 3.17 -0.54 -0.05
CA GLU A 116 2.24 -1.54 0.45
C GLU A 116 2.25 -2.76 -0.45
N LEU A 117 2.26 -3.96 0.16
CA LEU A 117 2.08 -5.22 -0.56
C LEU A 117 0.78 -5.83 -0.06
N ILE A 118 -0.11 -6.20 -0.98
CA ILE A 118 -1.44 -6.65 -0.66
C ILE A 118 -1.76 -7.93 -1.43
N SER A 119 -2.35 -8.90 -0.72
CA SER A 119 -2.78 -10.14 -1.34
C SER A 119 -4.25 -10.39 -1.02
N PHE A 120 -4.95 -11.03 -1.96
CA PHE A 120 -6.37 -11.34 -1.83
C PHE A 120 -6.55 -12.84 -1.84
N ARG A 121 -7.42 -13.33 -0.96
CA ARG A 121 -7.80 -14.73 -0.97
C ARG A 121 -8.67 -14.99 -2.19
N THR A 122 -8.23 -15.91 -3.04
CA THR A 122 -9.01 -16.26 -4.22
C THR A 122 -10.23 -17.08 -3.83
N ALA A 123 -11.30 -16.99 -4.65
CA ALA A 123 -12.47 -17.81 -4.46
C ALA A 123 -12.07 -19.29 -4.56
N GLY A 124 -12.45 -20.09 -3.57
CA GLY A 124 -12.10 -21.51 -3.51
C GLY A 124 -10.71 -21.80 -3.03
N GLY A 125 -9.95 -20.77 -2.66
CA GLY A 125 -8.58 -20.91 -2.16
C GLY A 125 -8.50 -20.91 -0.64
#